data_16bb0b49a4fe88d37389a1303084ab7a
#
_entry.id   16bb0b49a4fe88d37389a1303084ab7a
#
_cell.length_a   1.000
_cell.length_b   1.000
_cell.length_c   1.000
_cell.angle_alpha   90.00
_cell.angle_beta   90.00
_cell.angle_gamma   90.00
#
_symmetry.space_group_name_H-M   'P 1'
#
loop_
_entity.id
_entity.type
_entity.pdbx_description
1 polymer ?
#
loop_
_entity_poly.entity_id
_entity_poly.type
_entity_poly.pdbx_seq_one_letter_code
_entity_poly.pdbx_strand_id
1 'polypeptide(L)'
;CASHAQGAAGILNAVRAGMDSIEHGIFMTQECLEEMIEKGTYLVPTLAAVNNIFLNRDNGIPAFIVEKTIRVRERHHQSIKMFYEAGGKMAMGTDAGTPFNFHGDNSQELKYMVDLGISNSDALKISTANAADLMGMEDRGQIREGDFADLLIVSGNPLEDISAVADRGNHRSVIKNGLI
;
A
#
# COMPACT_ATOMS: atom_id res chain seq x y z
N CYS A 1 -6.66 -8.08 -12.72
CA CYS A 1 -7.14 -6.74 -13.15
C CYS A 1 -7.22 -5.79 -11.97
N ALA A 2 -6.69 -4.56 -12.11
CA ALA A 2 -6.71 -3.51 -11.09
C ALA A 2 -7.65 -2.37 -11.50
N SER A 3 -8.36 -1.77 -10.54
CA SER A 3 -9.25 -0.64 -10.80
C SER A 3 -8.93 0.55 -9.93
N HIS A 4 -8.56 1.68 -10.55
CA HIS A 4 -8.58 2.97 -9.86
C HIS A 4 -10.03 3.31 -9.49
N ALA A 5 -10.37 3.30 -8.20
CA ALA A 5 -11.70 3.63 -7.71
C ALA A 5 -11.63 4.36 -6.36
N GLN A 6 -12.04 5.63 -6.36
CA GLN A 6 -12.02 6.47 -5.16
C GLN A 6 -13.40 6.53 -4.48
N GLY A 7 -14.48 6.71 -5.25
CA GLY A 7 -15.83 6.86 -4.75
C GLY A 7 -16.56 5.52 -4.57
N ALA A 8 -17.47 5.43 -3.60
CA ALA A 8 -18.20 4.21 -3.26
C ALA A 8 -18.88 3.51 -4.47
N ALA A 9 -19.56 4.26 -5.33
CA ALA A 9 -20.20 3.68 -6.52
C ALA A 9 -19.18 3.07 -7.50
N GLY A 10 -18.00 3.72 -7.67
CA GLY A 10 -16.92 3.19 -8.50
C GLY A 10 -16.34 1.91 -7.91
N ILE A 11 -16.11 1.88 -6.60
CA ILE A 11 -15.63 0.71 -5.87
C ILE A 11 -16.60 -0.47 -6.06
N LEU A 12 -17.89 -0.28 -5.77
CA LEU A 12 -18.90 -1.32 -5.92
C LEU A 12 -18.99 -1.85 -7.34
N ASN A 13 -18.99 -0.96 -8.35
CA ASN A 13 -19.04 -1.37 -9.75
C ASN A 13 -17.82 -2.22 -10.14
N ALA A 14 -16.61 -1.82 -9.70
CA ALA A 14 -15.40 -2.58 -9.98
C ALA A 14 -15.39 -3.95 -9.28
N VAL A 15 -15.77 -4.00 -8.00
CA VAL A 15 -15.87 -5.25 -7.23
C VAL A 15 -16.89 -6.20 -7.84
N ARG A 16 -18.06 -5.69 -8.21
CA ARG A 16 -19.13 -6.47 -8.86
C ARG A 16 -18.75 -6.97 -10.25
N ALA A 17 -17.90 -6.20 -10.96
CA ALA A 17 -17.33 -6.61 -12.24
C ALA A 17 -16.21 -7.66 -12.12
N GLY A 18 -15.76 -8.01 -10.91
CA GLY A 18 -14.74 -9.03 -10.68
C GLY A 18 -13.32 -8.53 -10.78
N MET A 19 -13.05 -7.26 -10.43
CA MET A 19 -11.69 -6.75 -10.34
C MET A 19 -10.94 -7.40 -9.17
N ASP A 20 -9.67 -7.75 -9.40
CA ASP A 20 -8.83 -8.40 -8.40
C ASP A 20 -8.39 -7.42 -7.31
N SER A 21 -8.20 -6.14 -7.67
CA SER A 21 -7.85 -5.08 -6.72
C SER A 21 -8.57 -3.76 -6.98
N ILE A 22 -8.74 -3.02 -5.87
CA ILE A 22 -9.15 -1.62 -5.86
C ILE A 22 -7.96 -0.78 -5.41
N GLU A 23 -7.55 0.15 -6.27
CA GLU A 23 -6.51 1.12 -5.97
C GLU A 23 -7.14 2.34 -5.26
N HIS A 24 -6.49 2.82 -4.20
CA HIS A 24 -6.87 3.93 -3.33
C HIS A 24 -8.05 3.65 -2.39
N GLY A 25 -9.26 3.34 -2.88
CA GLY A 25 -10.43 3.03 -2.03
C GLY A 25 -10.86 4.17 -1.09
N ILE A 26 -10.66 5.45 -1.46
CA ILE A 26 -10.70 6.62 -0.58
C ILE A 26 -12.03 6.80 0.16
N PHE A 27 -13.14 6.73 -0.55
CA PHE A 27 -14.48 6.94 0.01
C PHE A 27 -15.24 5.63 0.16
N MET A 28 -14.55 4.60 0.66
CA MET A 28 -15.15 3.29 0.94
C MET A 28 -16.27 3.42 1.97
N THR A 29 -17.40 2.78 1.68
CA THR A 29 -18.51 2.61 2.63
C THR A 29 -18.49 1.22 3.25
N GLN A 30 -19.34 1.00 4.24
CA GLN A 30 -19.50 -0.33 4.83
C GLN A 30 -19.93 -1.38 3.79
N GLU A 31 -20.83 -1.03 2.86
CA GLU A 31 -21.23 -1.92 1.76
C GLU A 31 -20.05 -2.28 0.85
N CYS A 32 -19.18 -1.29 0.52
CA CYS A 32 -17.99 -1.56 -0.28
C CYS A 32 -17.06 -2.56 0.42
N LEU A 33 -16.83 -2.34 1.72
CA LEU A 33 -16.00 -3.20 2.56
C LEU A 33 -16.52 -4.64 2.57
N GLU A 34 -17.80 -4.82 2.82
CA GLU A 34 -18.45 -6.15 2.90
C GLU A 34 -18.34 -6.89 1.57
N GLU A 35 -18.65 -6.23 0.44
CA GLU A 35 -18.52 -6.85 -0.88
C GLU A 35 -17.07 -7.16 -1.27
N MET A 36 -16.12 -6.30 -0.93
CA MET A 36 -14.70 -6.57 -1.17
C MET A 36 -14.21 -7.78 -0.39
N ILE A 37 -14.60 -7.91 0.88
CA ILE A 37 -14.24 -9.06 1.72
C ILE A 37 -14.90 -10.34 1.18
N GLU A 38 -16.19 -10.31 0.87
CA GLU A 38 -16.94 -11.46 0.34
C GLU A 38 -16.30 -11.99 -0.96
N LYS A 39 -15.90 -11.10 -1.85
CA LYS A 39 -15.29 -11.46 -3.13
C LYS A 39 -13.78 -11.70 -3.06
N GLY A 40 -13.15 -11.41 -1.91
CA GLY A 40 -11.70 -11.51 -1.74
C GLY A 40 -10.90 -10.47 -2.54
N THR A 41 -11.55 -9.35 -2.92
CA THR A 41 -10.91 -8.25 -3.66
C THR A 41 -9.89 -7.56 -2.76
N TYR A 42 -8.68 -7.36 -3.28
CA TYR A 42 -7.61 -6.66 -2.58
C TYR A 42 -7.82 -5.14 -2.54
N LEU A 43 -7.37 -4.51 -1.45
CA LEU A 43 -7.16 -3.06 -1.39
C LEU A 43 -5.68 -2.76 -1.53
N VAL A 44 -5.34 -1.86 -2.46
CA VAL A 44 -3.99 -1.30 -2.62
C VAL A 44 -4.03 0.17 -2.20
N PRO A 45 -3.53 0.51 -1.00
CA PRO A 45 -3.84 1.78 -0.34
C PRO A 45 -3.22 3.01 -0.99
N THR A 46 -1.99 2.93 -1.51
CA THR A 46 -1.29 4.07 -2.13
C THR A 46 -1.26 5.34 -1.28
N LEU A 47 -1.01 5.17 0.01
CA LEU A 47 -0.96 6.28 0.99
C LEU A 47 0.09 7.32 0.63
N ALA A 48 1.19 6.90 0.01
CA ALA A 48 2.28 7.77 -0.42
C ALA A 48 1.78 8.88 -1.37
N ALA A 49 0.87 8.59 -2.28
CA ALA A 49 0.34 9.56 -3.24
C ALA A 49 -0.33 10.77 -2.55
N VAL A 50 -1.09 10.52 -1.48
CA VAL A 50 -1.82 11.57 -0.74
C VAL A 50 -0.93 12.19 0.33
N ASN A 51 -0.18 11.37 1.09
CA ASN A 51 0.65 11.85 2.19
C ASN A 51 1.81 12.73 1.70
N ASN A 52 2.47 12.39 0.59
CA ASN A 52 3.58 13.17 0.07
C ASN A 52 3.15 14.56 -0.41
N ILE A 53 1.96 14.69 -1.02
CA ILE A 53 1.39 16.00 -1.34
C ILE A 53 1.14 16.80 -0.06
N PHE A 54 0.55 16.17 0.97
CA PHE A 54 0.26 16.84 2.23
C PHE A 54 1.53 17.29 2.96
N LEU A 55 2.56 16.44 3.02
CA LEU A 55 3.83 16.74 3.68
C LEU A 55 4.60 17.86 2.96
N ASN A 56 4.43 17.98 1.65
CA ASN A 56 5.08 19.00 0.82
C ASN A 56 4.18 20.18 0.45
N ARG A 57 3.07 20.41 1.16
CA ARG A 57 2.08 21.44 0.86
C ARG A 57 2.63 22.85 0.77
N ASP A 58 3.74 23.11 1.46
CA ASP A 58 4.40 24.43 1.47
C ASP A 58 5.47 24.57 0.37
N ASN A 59 5.67 23.53 -0.46
CA ASN A 59 6.70 23.46 -1.50
C ASN A 59 6.14 23.78 -2.90
N GLY A 60 5.35 24.86 -3.03
CA GLY A 60 4.88 25.37 -4.31
C GLY A 60 3.66 24.62 -4.90
N ILE A 61 3.00 23.77 -4.12
CA ILE A 61 1.75 23.13 -4.55
C ILE A 61 0.63 24.15 -4.55
N PRO A 62 -0.20 24.24 -5.62
CA PRO A 62 -1.34 25.13 -5.65
C PRO A 62 -2.32 24.93 -4.49
N ALA A 63 -2.80 26.01 -3.88
CA ALA A 63 -3.64 25.95 -2.67
C ALA A 63 -4.89 25.07 -2.83
N PHE A 64 -5.53 25.07 -3.99
CA PHE A 64 -6.71 24.23 -4.25
C PHE A 64 -6.40 22.72 -4.21
N ILE A 65 -5.17 22.33 -4.60
CA ILE A 65 -4.71 20.92 -4.50
C ILE A 65 -4.49 20.56 -3.05
N VAL A 66 -3.85 21.45 -2.27
CA VAL A 66 -3.63 21.26 -0.84
C VAL A 66 -4.96 21.08 -0.09
N GLU A 67 -5.93 21.97 -0.31
CA GLU A 67 -7.25 21.87 0.31
C GLU A 67 -7.97 20.57 -0.03
N LYS A 68 -7.93 20.16 -1.30
CA LYS A 68 -8.48 18.87 -1.74
C LYS A 68 -7.78 17.71 -1.03
N THR A 69 -6.45 17.75 -0.97
CA THR A 69 -5.65 16.70 -0.34
C THR A 69 -5.97 16.55 1.14
N ILE A 70 -6.12 17.64 1.89
CA ILE A 70 -6.49 17.59 3.31
C ILE A 70 -7.81 16.85 3.53
N ARG A 71 -8.84 17.21 2.75
CA ARG A 71 -10.18 16.59 2.83
C ARG A 71 -10.18 15.11 2.45
N VAL A 72 -9.42 14.77 1.41
CA VAL A 72 -9.33 13.40 0.90
C VAL A 72 -8.53 12.50 1.84
N ARG A 73 -7.42 13.03 2.41
CA ARG A 73 -6.49 12.27 3.26
C ARG A 73 -7.18 11.65 4.48
N GLU A 74 -8.00 12.41 5.18
CA GLU A 74 -8.69 11.92 6.37
C GLU A 74 -9.62 10.75 6.03
N ARG A 75 -10.42 10.89 4.98
CA ARG A 75 -11.32 9.81 4.51
C ARG A 75 -10.54 8.59 4.03
N HIS A 76 -9.43 8.81 3.31
CA HIS A 76 -8.56 7.74 2.86
C HIS A 76 -8.02 6.93 4.03
N HIS A 77 -7.48 7.61 5.05
CA HIS A 77 -6.98 6.96 6.26
C HIS A 77 -8.07 6.16 6.99
N GLN A 78 -9.28 6.72 7.12
CA GLN A 78 -10.41 6.03 7.73
C GLN A 78 -10.81 4.77 6.96
N SER A 79 -10.89 4.85 5.63
CA SER A 79 -11.24 3.72 4.76
C SER A 79 -10.23 2.58 4.85
N ILE A 80 -8.95 2.90 4.82
CA ILE A 80 -7.87 1.90 4.92
C ILE A 80 -7.87 1.23 6.28
N LYS A 81 -7.98 2.02 7.35
CA LYS A 81 -8.05 1.48 8.71
C LYS A 81 -9.27 0.58 8.90
N MET A 82 -10.44 1.01 8.45
CA MET A 82 -11.68 0.22 8.51
C MET A 82 -11.53 -1.12 7.78
N PHE A 83 -10.93 -1.11 6.58
CA PHE A 83 -10.74 -2.33 5.79
C PHE A 83 -9.73 -3.30 6.43
N TYR A 84 -8.63 -2.78 6.98
CA TYR A 84 -7.63 -3.57 7.71
C TYR A 84 -8.23 -4.20 8.98
N GLU A 85 -8.94 -3.41 9.80
CA GLU A 85 -9.56 -3.88 11.06
C GLU A 85 -10.64 -4.94 10.82
N ALA A 86 -11.30 -4.91 9.66
CA ALA A 86 -12.25 -5.93 9.24
C ALA A 86 -11.59 -7.20 8.65
N GLY A 87 -10.26 -7.26 8.58
CA GLY A 87 -9.53 -8.40 8.04
C GLY A 87 -9.50 -8.46 6.51
N GLY A 88 -9.74 -7.36 5.83
CA GLY A 88 -9.68 -7.28 4.38
C GLY A 88 -8.29 -7.55 3.81
N LYS A 89 -8.23 -8.15 2.63
CA LYS A 89 -6.97 -8.45 1.94
C LYS A 89 -6.33 -7.16 1.41
N MET A 90 -5.08 -6.91 1.77
CA MET A 90 -4.33 -5.75 1.31
C MET A 90 -3.02 -6.15 0.64
N ALA A 91 -2.61 -5.37 -0.37
CA ALA A 91 -1.30 -5.46 -1.01
C ALA A 91 -0.70 -4.06 -1.15
N MET A 92 0.64 -3.95 -1.12
CA MET A 92 1.31 -2.66 -1.18
C MET A 92 1.39 -2.14 -2.62
N GLY A 93 1.03 -0.87 -2.80
CA GLY A 93 1.28 -0.04 -3.96
C GLY A 93 1.41 1.41 -3.54
N THR A 94 2.11 2.24 -4.32
CA THR A 94 2.46 3.62 -3.93
C THR A 94 1.93 4.68 -4.88
N ASP A 95 1.52 4.30 -6.10
CA ASP A 95 1.19 5.24 -7.19
C ASP A 95 2.34 6.22 -7.47
N ALA A 96 3.59 5.68 -7.53
CA ALA A 96 4.79 6.46 -7.77
C ALA A 96 4.73 7.19 -9.13
N GLY A 97 5.21 8.44 -9.14
CA GLY A 97 5.08 9.38 -10.26
C GLY A 97 4.09 10.51 -9.98
N THR A 98 3.30 10.41 -8.91
CA THR A 98 2.52 11.56 -8.40
C THR A 98 3.44 12.59 -7.72
N PRO A 99 3.01 13.85 -7.49
CA PRO A 99 3.88 14.86 -6.92
C PRO A 99 4.58 14.44 -5.63
N PHE A 100 5.90 14.58 -5.57
CA PHE A 100 6.77 14.21 -4.46
C PHE A 100 6.78 12.70 -4.10
N ASN A 101 6.25 11.85 -4.96
CA ASN A 101 6.20 10.40 -4.81
C ASN A 101 7.11 9.75 -5.85
N PHE A 102 8.37 9.60 -5.52
CA PHE A 102 9.41 9.20 -6.46
C PHE A 102 9.53 7.68 -6.57
N HIS A 103 9.81 7.21 -7.79
CA HIS A 103 10.21 5.82 -8.00
C HIS A 103 11.48 5.51 -7.18
N GLY A 104 11.46 4.39 -6.48
CA GLY A 104 12.53 3.98 -5.58
C GLY A 104 12.33 4.37 -4.12
N ASP A 105 11.37 5.24 -3.79
CA ASP A 105 10.99 5.57 -2.40
C ASP A 105 9.75 4.79 -1.93
N ASN A 106 9.43 3.70 -2.62
CA ASN A 106 8.22 2.89 -2.41
C ASN A 106 8.11 2.36 -0.97
N SER A 107 9.23 2.09 -0.32
CA SER A 107 9.28 1.60 1.06
C SER A 107 8.67 2.56 2.09
N GLN A 108 8.51 3.84 1.77
CA GLN A 108 7.80 4.81 2.62
C GLN A 108 6.33 4.42 2.87
N GLU A 109 5.70 3.71 1.96
CA GLU A 109 4.33 3.20 2.13
C GLU A 109 4.19 2.34 3.39
N LEU A 110 5.20 1.53 3.71
CA LEU A 110 5.25 0.72 4.93
C LEU A 110 5.11 1.58 6.19
N LYS A 111 5.82 2.72 6.23
CA LYS A 111 5.74 3.65 7.34
C LYS A 111 4.34 4.25 7.45
N TYR A 112 3.75 4.67 6.32
CA TYR A 112 2.41 5.24 6.32
C TYR A 112 1.35 4.23 6.76
N MET A 113 1.49 2.95 6.40
CA MET A 113 0.61 1.89 6.90
C MET A 113 0.73 1.72 8.42
N VAL A 114 1.95 1.70 8.94
CA VAL A 114 2.18 1.57 10.39
C VAL A 114 1.68 2.80 11.16
N ASP A 115 1.87 4.01 10.63
CA ASP A 115 1.35 5.24 11.21
C ASP A 115 -0.20 5.25 11.31
N LEU A 116 -0.89 4.43 10.50
CA LEU A 116 -2.35 4.21 10.59
C LEU A 116 -2.76 3.13 11.61
N GLY A 117 -1.81 2.41 12.19
CA GLY A 117 -2.05 1.37 13.17
C GLY A 117 -2.00 -0.06 12.62
N ILE A 118 -1.56 -0.26 11.37
CA ILE A 118 -1.23 -1.58 10.84
C ILE A 118 0.04 -2.06 11.54
N SER A 119 0.07 -3.32 11.99
CA SER A 119 1.25 -3.85 12.68
C SER A 119 2.46 -3.93 11.73
N ASN A 120 3.68 -3.80 12.27
CA ASN A 120 4.92 -3.96 11.48
C ASN A 120 4.93 -5.29 10.72
N SER A 121 4.52 -6.37 11.39
CA SER A 121 4.43 -7.70 10.77
C SER A 121 3.46 -7.74 9.60
N ASP A 122 2.28 -7.12 9.75
CA ASP A 122 1.29 -7.13 8.67
C ASP A 122 1.69 -6.19 7.53
N ALA A 123 2.29 -5.02 7.83
CA ALA A 123 2.83 -4.14 6.79
C ALA A 123 3.89 -4.87 5.93
N LEU A 124 4.77 -5.67 6.56
CA LEU A 124 5.74 -6.50 5.84
C LEU A 124 5.06 -7.57 4.98
N LYS A 125 4.04 -8.27 5.49
CA LYS A 125 3.28 -9.26 4.70
C LYS A 125 2.53 -8.60 3.54
N ILE A 126 1.89 -7.46 3.77
CA ILE A 126 1.17 -6.67 2.75
C ILE A 126 2.11 -6.28 1.62
N SER A 127 3.37 -5.94 1.94
CA SER A 127 4.37 -5.53 0.95
C SER A 127 5.10 -6.68 0.26
N THR A 128 4.96 -7.91 0.72
CA THR A 128 5.69 -9.07 0.20
C THR A 128 4.74 -10.20 -0.21
N ALA A 129 4.36 -11.06 0.71
CA ALA A 129 3.56 -12.25 0.44
C ALA A 129 2.20 -11.91 -0.18
N ASN A 130 1.49 -10.92 0.36
CA ASN A 130 0.19 -10.53 -0.16
C ASN A 130 0.30 -9.86 -1.54
N ALA A 131 1.34 -9.05 -1.75
CA ALA A 131 1.60 -8.45 -3.07
C ALA A 131 1.92 -9.51 -4.13
N ALA A 132 2.68 -10.54 -3.76
CA ALA A 132 2.95 -11.68 -4.62
C ALA A 132 1.66 -12.48 -4.93
N ASP A 133 0.81 -12.72 -3.93
CA ASP A 133 -0.49 -13.40 -4.10
C ASP A 133 -1.41 -12.63 -5.07
N LEU A 134 -1.56 -11.31 -4.88
CA LEU A 134 -2.32 -10.47 -5.80
C LEU A 134 -1.80 -10.54 -7.25
N MET A 135 -0.49 -10.62 -7.41
CA MET A 135 0.16 -10.70 -8.73
C MET A 135 0.16 -12.12 -9.32
N GLY A 136 -0.36 -13.13 -8.60
CA GLY A 136 -0.32 -14.53 -9.01
C GLY A 136 1.10 -15.12 -9.07
N MET A 137 2.00 -14.62 -8.22
CA MET A 137 3.40 -15.06 -8.16
C MET A 137 3.58 -16.04 -6.98
N GLU A 138 3.51 -17.33 -7.25
CA GLU A 138 3.54 -18.37 -6.21
C GLU A 138 4.95 -18.66 -5.67
N ASP A 139 6.00 -18.22 -6.38
CA ASP A 139 7.40 -18.56 -6.17
C ASP A 139 8.24 -17.40 -5.57
N ARG A 140 7.59 -16.41 -4.97
CA ARG A 140 8.24 -15.25 -4.33
C ARG A 140 7.36 -14.58 -3.27
N GLY A 141 7.89 -13.53 -2.65
CA GLY A 141 7.18 -12.80 -1.56
C GLY A 141 7.35 -13.46 -0.20
N GLN A 142 7.99 -14.63 -0.12
CA GLN A 142 8.31 -15.35 1.10
C GLN A 142 9.72 -15.94 0.99
N ILE A 143 10.29 -16.34 2.14
CA ILE A 143 11.57 -17.07 2.17
C ILE A 143 11.24 -18.55 2.38
N ARG A 144 11.17 -19.29 1.28
CA ARG A 144 10.92 -20.74 1.26
C ARG A 144 11.93 -21.43 0.35
N GLU A 145 12.24 -22.69 0.64
CA GLU A 145 13.06 -23.51 -0.24
C GLU A 145 12.39 -23.68 -1.60
N GLY A 146 13.13 -23.39 -2.67
CA GLY A 146 12.64 -23.47 -4.04
C GLY A 146 12.11 -22.14 -4.61
N ASP A 147 11.85 -21.16 -3.77
CA ASP A 147 11.41 -19.81 -4.22
C ASP A 147 12.60 -19.02 -4.78
N PHE A 148 12.29 -18.03 -5.62
CA PHE A 148 13.29 -17.06 -6.09
C PHE A 148 13.87 -16.25 -4.92
N ALA A 149 15.18 -16.13 -4.88
CA ALA A 149 15.86 -15.28 -3.92
C ALA A 149 15.80 -13.80 -4.34
N ASP A 150 14.61 -13.21 -4.20
CA ASP A 150 14.35 -11.78 -4.31
C ASP A 150 14.32 -11.21 -2.89
N LEU A 151 15.47 -10.71 -2.41
CA LEU A 151 15.65 -10.38 -1.00
C LEU A 151 16.15 -8.95 -0.83
N LEU A 152 15.71 -8.29 0.23
CA LEU A 152 16.23 -7.03 0.72
C LEU A 152 16.89 -7.25 2.09
N ILE A 153 18.20 -6.97 2.18
CA ILE A 153 18.93 -6.99 3.45
C ILE A 153 18.95 -5.58 4.01
N VAL A 154 18.48 -5.43 5.24
CA VAL A 154 18.40 -4.15 5.94
C VAL A 154 19.19 -4.16 7.25
N SER A 155 19.58 -2.98 7.73
CA SER A 155 20.08 -2.79 9.10
C SER A 155 18.92 -2.56 10.04
N GLY A 156 18.95 -3.23 11.20
CA GLY A 156 17.88 -3.15 12.20
C GLY A 156 16.86 -4.29 12.06
N ASN A 157 15.83 -4.23 12.91
CA ASN A 157 14.76 -5.22 12.96
C ASN A 157 13.43 -4.56 12.55
N PRO A 158 12.91 -4.81 11.33
CA PRO A 158 11.67 -4.18 10.87
C PRO A 158 10.42 -4.65 11.63
N LEU A 159 10.50 -5.73 12.40
CA LEU A 159 9.40 -6.16 13.28
C LEU A 159 9.29 -5.28 14.54
N GLU A 160 10.38 -4.66 14.96
CA GLU A 160 10.43 -3.73 16.08
C GLU A 160 10.24 -2.27 15.62
N ASP A 161 10.91 -1.91 14.52
CA ASP A 161 10.86 -0.58 13.94
C ASP A 161 10.81 -0.66 12.41
N ILE A 162 9.67 -0.31 11.85
CA ILE A 162 9.44 -0.37 10.39
C ILE A 162 10.38 0.55 9.62
N SER A 163 10.99 1.56 10.24
CA SER A 163 11.97 2.43 9.60
C SER A 163 13.23 1.67 9.14
N ALA A 164 13.52 0.51 9.72
CA ALA A 164 14.59 -0.37 9.27
C ALA A 164 14.46 -0.75 7.79
N VAL A 165 13.23 -0.88 7.29
CA VAL A 165 12.95 -1.19 5.87
C VAL A 165 12.40 0.01 5.11
N ALA A 166 11.69 0.93 5.77
CA ALA A 166 11.12 2.11 5.12
C ALA A 166 12.20 3.14 4.73
N ASP A 167 13.26 3.27 5.50
CA ASP A 167 14.36 4.17 5.20
C ASP A 167 15.42 3.47 4.32
N ARG A 168 15.59 3.97 3.10
CA ARG A 168 16.61 3.48 2.14
C ARG A 168 18.04 3.54 2.68
N GLY A 169 18.34 4.44 3.61
CA GLY A 169 19.65 4.52 4.27
C GLY A 169 20.02 3.23 5.03
N ASN A 170 19.03 2.44 5.41
CA ASN A 170 19.19 1.16 6.09
C ASN A 170 19.33 -0.03 5.13
N HIS A 171 19.09 0.14 3.83
CA HIS A 171 19.23 -0.94 2.84
C HIS A 171 20.72 -1.26 2.63
N ARG A 172 21.09 -2.51 2.84
CA ARG A 172 22.48 -3.01 2.72
C ARG A 172 22.71 -3.73 1.41
N SER A 173 21.74 -4.50 0.96
CA SER A 173 21.86 -5.25 -0.28
C SER A 173 20.48 -5.55 -0.84
N VAL A 174 20.36 -5.47 -2.16
CA VAL A 174 19.20 -5.94 -2.92
C VAL A 174 19.64 -7.14 -3.73
N ILE A 175 19.00 -8.27 -3.51
CA ILE A 175 19.28 -9.51 -4.22
C ILE A 175 18.11 -9.78 -5.15
N LYS A 176 18.40 -9.96 -6.44
CA LYS A 176 17.41 -10.30 -7.47
C LYS A 176 17.76 -11.63 -8.12
N ASN A 177 16.89 -12.63 -8.01
CA ASN A 177 17.14 -13.98 -8.51
C ASN A 177 18.46 -14.58 -7.98
N GLY A 178 18.82 -14.30 -6.72
CA GLY A 178 20.07 -14.76 -6.11
C GLY A 178 21.33 -13.95 -6.51
N LEU A 179 21.20 -12.88 -7.31
CA LEU A 179 22.29 -12.00 -7.72
C LEU A 179 22.23 -10.68 -6.96
N ILE A 180 23.41 -10.16 -6.54
CA ILE A 180 23.57 -8.86 -5.86
C ILE A 180 23.91 -7.77 -6.89
#